data_276de060559735d9b146ea5a58aa2f9c
#
_entry.id   276de060559735d9b146ea5a58aa2f9c
#
_cell.length_a   1.000
_cell.length_b   1.000
_cell.length_c   1.000
_cell.angle_alpha   90.00
_cell.angle_beta   90.00
_cell.angle_gamma   90.00
#
_symmetry.space_group_name_H-M   'P 1'
#
loop_
_entity.id
_entity.type
_entity.pdbx_description
1 polymer ?
#
loop_
_entity_poly.entity_id
_entity_poly.type
_entity_poly.pdbx_seq_one_letter_code
_entity_poly.pdbx_strand_id
1 'polypeptide(L)'
;IELKVVGDSIFAKLDGKEVFATKLKANTLPGIFSTATLDEQTGEVILKIANTSTEHTTAKINLQGKEIKNGKLIRLSAKNGLEENTIDNPTNIYPVENYVTTEKNGATVEIPANSLNIIRLK
;
A
#
# COMPACT_ATOMS: atom_id res chain seq x y z
N ILE A 1 14.98 -0.01 -10.63
CA ILE A 1 14.43 0.07 -9.27
C ILE A 1 14.71 -1.24 -8.53
N GLU A 2 15.20 -1.14 -7.34
CA GLU A 2 15.50 -2.29 -6.50
C GLU A 2 14.51 -2.32 -5.34
N LEU A 3 13.85 -3.45 -5.16
CA LEU A 3 12.92 -3.68 -4.05
C LEU A 3 13.56 -4.72 -3.10
N LYS A 4 13.68 -4.35 -1.83
CA LYS A 4 14.21 -5.24 -0.80
C LYS A 4 13.24 -5.32 0.37
N VAL A 5 12.95 -6.54 0.80
CA VAL A 5 12.13 -6.81 1.99
C VAL A 5 13.01 -7.44 3.05
N VAL A 6 13.04 -6.83 4.23
CA VAL A 6 13.79 -7.34 5.38
C VAL A 6 12.83 -7.36 6.59
N GLY A 7 12.40 -8.57 6.99
CA GLY A 7 11.43 -8.71 8.07
C GLY A 7 10.12 -8.01 7.77
N ASP A 8 9.78 -7.01 8.56
CA ASP A 8 8.58 -6.18 8.42
C ASP A 8 8.84 -4.85 7.68
N SER A 9 10.04 -4.68 7.15
CA SER A 9 10.44 -3.45 6.48
C SER A 9 10.60 -3.66 4.97
N ILE A 10 10.13 -2.68 4.21
CA ILE A 10 10.19 -2.67 2.75
C ILE A 10 11.00 -1.45 2.31
N PHE A 11 11.99 -1.67 1.47
CA PHE A 11 12.86 -0.63 0.93
C PHE A 11 12.81 -0.66 -0.59
N ALA A 12 12.76 0.51 -1.20
CA ALA A 12 12.94 0.66 -2.64
C ALA A 12 14.09 1.62 -2.92
N LYS A 13 14.94 1.24 -3.85
CA LYS A 13 16.08 2.04 -4.31
C LYS A 13 15.93 2.36 -5.79
N LEU A 14 16.27 3.57 -6.15
CA LEU A 14 16.36 4.03 -7.53
C LEU A 14 17.78 4.57 -7.75
N ASP A 15 18.51 3.98 -8.72
CA ASP A 15 19.90 4.34 -9.03
C ASP A 15 20.84 4.30 -7.80
N GLY A 16 20.65 3.30 -6.95
CA GLY A 16 21.43 3.14 -5.73
C GLY A 16 21.02 4.05 -4.57
N LYS A 17 20.05 4.94 -4.78
CA LYS A 17 19.51 5.79 -3.74
C LYS A 17 18.21 5.20 -3.21
N GLU A 18 18.09 5.18 -1.89
CA GLU A 18 16.86 4.77 -1.23
C GLU A 18 15.80 5.85 -1.40
N VAL A 19 14.77 5.56 -2.18
CA VAL A 19 13.65 6.49 -2.44
C VAL A 19 12.43 6.16 -1.63
N PHE A 20 12.40 4.96 -1.02
CA PHE A 20 11.25 4.48 -0.29
C PHE A 20 11.69 3.50 0.80
N ALA A 21 11.17 3.69 2.00
CA ALA A 21 11.27 2.72 3.07
C ALA A 21 9.96 2.72 3.85
N THR A 22 9.39 1.56 4.08
CA THR A 22 8.19 1.41 4.91
C THR A 22 8.38 0.27 5.89
N LYS A 23 7.79 0.42 7.06
CA LYS A 23 7.73 -0.62 8.06
C LYS A 23 6.29 -1.11 8.16
N LEU A 24 6.08 -2.38 7.90
CA LEU A 24 4.80 -3.03 8.09
C LEU A 24 4.74 -3.62 9.47
N LYS A 25 3.79 -3.17 10.27
CA LYS A 25 3.53 -3.72 11.59
C LYS A 25 2.59 -4.91 11.43
N ALA A 26 3.15 -6.00 10.90
CA ALA A 26 2.43 -7.24 10.71
C ALA A 26 2.83 -8.26 11.77
N ASN A 27 1.88 -9.02 12.24
CA ASN A 27 2.17 -10.25 12.96
C ASN A 27 2.85 -11.25 12.03
N THR A 28 3.56 -12.20 12.60
CA THR A 28 4.50 -13.14 12.01
C THR A 28 3.99 -14.05 10.88
N LEU A 29 2.78 -13.87 10.39
CA LEU A 29 2.22 -14.67 9.31
C LEU A 29 2.45 -13.99 7.95
N PRO A 30 2.91 -14.75 6.93
CA PRO A 30 3.07 -14.22 5.59
C PRO A 30 1.68 -13.97 4.98
N GLY A 31 1.15 -12.80 5.19
CA GLY A 31 -0.16 -12.42 4.66
C GLY A 31 -0.14 -11.05 4.00
N ILE A 32 1.01 -10.37 4.01
CA ILE A 32 1.14 -9.03 3.45
C ILE A 32 2.17 -9.05 2.33
N PHE A 33 1.72 -8.57 1.16
CA PHE A 33 2.55 -8.45 -0.03
C PHE A 33 2.53 -7.01 -0.50
N SER A 34 3.67 -6.51 -0.95
CA SER A 34 3.75 -5.12 -1.38
C SER A 34 4.74 -4.92 -2.51
N THR A 35 4.45 -3.93 -3.34
CA THR A 35 5.34 -3.44 -4.38
C THR A 35 5.31 -1.92 -4.40
N ALA A 36 6.39 -1.32 -4.88
CA ALA A 36 6.47 0.13 -5.05
C ALA A 36 7.05 0.45 -6.42
N THR A 37 6.46 1.45 -7.08
CA THR A 37 6.93 1.95 -8.37
C THR A 37 6.94 3.48 -8.35
N LEU A 38 7.82 4.06 -9.17
CA LEU A 38 7.88 5.49 -9.41
C LEU A 38 7.41 5.78 -10.83
N ASP A 39 6.39 6.62 -10.97
CA ASP A 39 6.01 7.17 -12.25
C ASP A 39 6.88 8.40 -12.54
N GLU A 40 7.81 8.25 -13.46
CA GLU A 40 8.76 9.32 -13.80
C GLU A 40 8.10 10.52 -14.47
N GLN A 41 6.97 10.33 -15.13
CA GLN A 41 6.25 11.40 -15.80
C GLN A 41 5.51 12.30 -14.83
N THR A 42 4.85 11.72 -13.83
CA THR A 42 4.05 12.46 -12.86
C THR A 42 4.78 12.72 -11.55
N GLY A 43 5.85 11.98 -11.28
CA GLY A 43 6.56 12.00 -10.00
C GLY A 43 5.80 11.27 -8.87
N GLU A 44 4.73 10.58 -9.19
CA GLU A 44 4.00 9.81 -8.19
C GLU A 44 4.74 8.55 -7.77
N VAL A 45 4.71 8.26 -6.48
CA VAL A 45 5.10 6.96 -5.95
C VAL A 45 3.84 6.14 -5.77
N ILE A 46 3.79 4.99 -6.42
CA ILE A 46 2.64 4.10 -6.40
C ILE A 46 3.01 2.86 -5.60
N LEU A 47 2.28 2.64 -4.49
CA LEU A 47 2.44 1.46 -3.67
C LEU A 47 1.21 0.58 -3.82
N LYS A 48 1.45 -0.72 -3.92
CA LYS A 48 0.39 -1.72 -3.90
C LYS A 48 0.64 -2.63 -2.70
N ILE A 49 -0.31 -2.68 -1.78
CA ILE A 49 -0.22 -3.48 -0.57
C ILE A 49 -1.43 -4.39 -0.49
N ALA A 50 -1.20 -5.69 -0.52
CA ALA A 50 -2.22 -6.71 -0.36
C ALA A 50 -2.12 -7.33 1.02
N ASN A 51 -3.23 -7.37 1.74
CA ASN A 51 -3.34 -8.07 3.01
C ASN A 51 -4.30 -9.25 2.85
N THR A 52 -3.74 -10.43 2.80
CA THR A 52 -4.51 -11.68 2.66
C THR A 52 -4.78 -12.35 4.01
N SER A 53 -4.35 -11.73 5.10
CA SER A 53 -4.57 -12.25 6.44
C SER A 53 -5.94 -11.88 6.97
N THR A 54 -6.29 -12.47 8.10
CA THR A 54 -7.52 -12.14 8.84
C THR A 54 -7.36 -10.99 9.81
N GLU A 55 -6.19 -10.38 9.85
CA GLU A 55 -5.86 -9.31 10.79
C GLU A 55 -5.64 -7.99 10.09
N HIS A 56 -6.13 -6.94 10.70
CA HIS A 56 -5.86 -5.56 10.33
C HIS A 56 -4.42 -5.18 10.71
N THR A 57 -3.77 -4.38 9.87
CA THR A 57 -2.45 -3.83 10.17
C THR A 57 -2.37 -2.35 9.78
N THR A 58 -1.35 -1.67 10.26
CA THR A 58 -1.08 -0.27 9.92
C THR A 58 0.26 -0.19 9.19
N ALA A 59 0.26 0.40 8.02
CA ALA A 59 1.47 0.64 7.24
C ALA A 59 1.96 2.07 7.48
N LYS A 60 3.21 2.20 7.88
CA LYS A 60 3.89 3.49 7.96
C LYS A 60 4.85 3.61 6.78
N ILE A 61 4.60 4.61 5.94
CA ILE A 61 5.33 4.84 4.71
C ILE A 61 6.26 6.03 4.92
N ASN A 62 7.55 5.83 4.64
CA ASN A 62 8.54 6.90 4.67
C ASN A 62 9.21 7.01 3.29
N LEU A 63 9.16 8.19 2.70
CA LEU A 63 9.85 8.49 1.44
C LEU A 63 11.04 9.39 1.72
N GLN A 64 12.23 8.90 1.46
CA GLN A 64 13.45 9.68 1.65
C GLN A 64 13.71 10.56 0.43
N GLY A 65 13.98 11.83 0.69
CA GLY A 65 14.30 12.79 -0.36
C GLY A 65 13.11 13.29 -1.18
N LYS A 66 11.89 12.99 -0.75
CA LYS A 66 10.68 13.47 -1.42
C LYS A 66 9.68 14.02 -0.41
N GLU A 67 9.22 15.23 -0.66
CA GLU A 67 8.12 15.84 0.09
C GLU A 67 6.78 15.41 -0.52
N ILE A 68 5.88 14.93 0.33
CA ILE A 68 4.55 14.49 -0.08
C ILE A 68 3.54 15.58 0.22
N LYS A 69 2.80 15.99 -0.79
CA LYS A 69 1.75 17.02 -0.67
C LYS A 69 0.36 16.42 -0.59
N ASN A 70 0.14 15.31 -1.27
CA ASN A 70 -1.15 14.63 -1.23
C ASN A 70 -0.98 13.12 -1.42
N GLY A 71 -1.97 12.38 -0.96
CA GLY A 71 -2.03 10.94 -1.11
C GLY A 71 -3.45 10.47 -1.38
N LYS A 72 -3.57 9.56 -2.33
CA LYS A 72 -4.83 8.94 -2.73
C LYS A 72 -4.75 7.44 -2.47
N LEU A 73 -5.82 6.89 -1.93
CA LEU A 73 -5.96 5.47 -1.66
C LEU A 73 -7.11 4.91 -2.48
N ILE A 74 -6.84 3.84 -3.21
CA ILE A 74 -7.86 3.04 -3.87
C ILE A 74 -7.84 1.67 -3.19
N ARG A 75 -8.96 1.24 -2.65
CA ARG A 75 -9.05 0.01 -1.86
C ARG A 75 -10.13 -0.91 -2.38
N LEU A 76 -9.76 -2.19 -2.52
CA LEU A 76 -10.69 -3.32 -2.61
C LEU A 76 -10.62 -4.08 -1.30
N SER A 77 -11.74 -4.31 -0.65
CA SER A 77 -11.77 -5.09 0.58
C SER A 77 -12.98 -6.01 0.63
N ALA A 78 -12.82 -7.14 1.29
CA ALA A 78 -13.85 -8.13 1.50
C ALA A 78 -13.94 -8.50 2.99
N LYS A 79 -15.08 -8.99 3.42
CA LYS A 79 -15.26 -9.45 4.81
C LYS A 79 -14.49 -10.73 5.08
N ASN A 80 -14.32 -11.55 4.05
CA ASN A 80 -13.54 -12.79 4.10
C ASN A 80 -12.98 -13.10 2.72
N GLY A 81 -12.11 -14.10 2.63
CA GLY A 81 -11.46 -14.48 1.39
C GLY A 81 -12.35 -15.22 0.38
N LEU A 82 -13.59 -15.51 0.73
CA LEU A 82 -14.54 -16.25 -0.12
C LEU A 82 -15.57 -15.33 -0.79
N GLU A 83 -15.57 -14.06 -0.47
CA GLU A 83 -16.48 -13.10 -1.11
C GLU A 83 -16.08 -12.88 -2.56
N GLU A 84 -17.08 -12.83 -3.42
CA GLU A 84 -16.90 -12.62 -4.85
C GLU A 84 -18.01 -11.75 -5.44
N ASN A 85 -17.76 -11.20 -6.59
CA ASN A 85 -18.78 -10.56 -7.40
C ASN A 85 -19.51 -11.63 -8.23
N THR A 86 -20.82 -11.54 -8.30
CA THR A 86 -21.67 -12.46 -9.05
C THR A 86 -22.49 -11.72 -10.08
N ILE A 87 -23.16 -12.44 -10.97
CA ILE A 87 -24.08 -11.84 -11.95
C ILE A 87 -25.22 -11.12 -11.23
N ASP A 88 -25.69 -11.66 -10.12
CA ASP A 88 -26.78 -11.07 -9.34
C ASP A 88 -26.31 -9.90 -8.46
N ASN A 89 -25.03 -9.89 -8.10
CA ASN A 89 -24.41 -8.83 -7.30
C ASN A 89 -23.01 -8.49 -7.83
N PRO A 90 -22.94 -7.82 -8.98
CA PRO A 90 -21.65 -7.57 -9.65
C PRO A 90 -20.78 -6.53 -8.95
N THR A 91 -21.30 -5.79 -7.99
CA THR A 91 -20.60 -4.76 -7.24
C THR A 91 -20.50 -5.08 -5.75
N ASN A 92 -20.55 -6.34 -5.37
CA ASN A 92 -20.36 -6.77 -3.99
C ASN A 92 -18.99 -6.31 -3.47
N ILE A 93 -17.97 -6.44 -4.31
CA ILE A 93 -16.64 -5.90 -4.05
C ILE A 93 -16.33 -4.91 -5.17
N TYR A 94 -16.02 -3.68 -4.81
CA TYR A 94 -15.68 -2.63 -5.78
C TYR A 94 -14.61 -1.70 -5.22
N PRO A 95 -13.82 -1.03 -6.08
CA PRO A 95 -12.81 -0.08 -5.62
C PRO A 95 -13.44 1.14 -4.94
N VAL A 96 -12.94 1.46 -3.76
CA VAL A 96 -13.33 2.66 -3.02
C VAL A 96 -12.16 3.62 -2.97
N GLU A 97 -12.38 4.87 -3.35
CA GLU A 97 -11.37 5.91 -3.32
C GLU A 97 -11.47 6.73 -2.03
N ASN A 98 -10.31 6.96 -1.41
CA ASN A 98 -10.17 7.80 -0.24
C ASN A 98 -8.88 8.62 -0.34
N TYR A 99 -8.77 9.63 0.49
CA TYR A 99 -7.53 10.36 0.67
C TYR A 99 -6.77 9.82 1.88
N VAL A 100 -5.45 9.84 1.78
CA VAL A 100 -4.56 9.37 2.84
C VAL A 100 -4.05 10.58 3.62
N THR A 101 -3.99 10.44 4.94
CA THR A 101 -3.32 11.44 5.78
C THR A 101 -1.82 11.39 5.51
N THR A 102 -1.28 12.46 4.98
CA THR A 102 0.14 12.56 4.62
C THR A 102 0.92 13.36 5.66
N GLU A 103 2.17 12.98 5.84
CA GLU A 103 3.18 13.73 6.57
C GLU A 103 4.17 14.30 5.55
N LYS A 104 5.12 15.10 6.00
CA LYS A 104 6.08 15.77 5.11
C LYS A 104 6.78 14.78 4.16
N ASN A 105 7.24 13.64 4.69
CA ASN A 105 7.99 12.65 3.92
C ASN A 105 7.35 11.27 3.97
N GLY A 106 6.07 11.18 4.25
CA GLY A 106 5.43 9.88 4.39
C GLY A 106 3.92 9.91 4.54
N ALA A 107 3.39 8.77 4.89
CA ALA A 107 1.97 8.59 5.17
C ALA A 107 1.77 7.41 6.10
N THR A 108 0.67 7.42 6.83
CA THR A 108 0.23 6.29 7.65
C THR A 108 -1.10 5.80 7.10
N VAL A 109 -1.17 4.53 6.76
CA VAL A 109 -2.34 3.93 6.12
C VAL A 109 -2.75 2.67 6.88
N GLU A 110 -4.01 2.57 7.19
CA GLU A 110 -4.57 1.34 7.73
C GLU A 110 -4.83 0.35 6.60
N ILE A 111 -4.41 -0.90 6.82
CA ILE A 111 -4.52 -1.99 5.85
C ILE A 111 -5.44 -3.05 6.45
N PRO A 112 -6.73 -3.05 6.10
CA PRO A 112 -7.66 -4.03 6.63
C PRO A 112 -7.33 -5.45 6.19
N ALA A 113 -7.85 -6.43 6.91
CA ALA A 113 -7.83 -7.82 6.48
C ALA A 113 -8.50 -7.97 5.11
N ASN A 114 -8.07 -8.92 4.32
CA ASN A 114 -8.64 -9.26 3.01
C ASN A 114 -8.78 -8.03 2.12
N SER A 115 -7.71 -7.27 1.94
CA SER A 115 -7.73 -6.04 1.16
C SER A 115 -6.58 -5.93 0.18
N LEU A 116 -6.84 -5.23 -0.93
CA LEU A 116 -5.82 -4.74 -1.85
C LEU A 116 -5.87 -3.22 -1.80
N ASN A 117 -4.73 -2.61 -1.57
CA ASN A 117 -4.61 -1.18 -1.38
C ASN A 117 -3.61 -0.61 -2.38
N ILE A 118 -4.05 0.34 -3.17
CA ILE A 118 -3.20 1.08 -4.10
C ILE A 118 -3.08 2.50 -3.56
N ILE A 119 -1.87 2.90 -3.21
CA ILE A 119 -1.59 4.19 -2.59
C ILE A 119 -0.76 5.01 -3.56
N ARG A 120 -1.25 6.17 -3.93
CA ARG A 120 -0.56 7.11 -4.82
C ARG A 120 -0.15 8.33 -4.04
N LEU A 121 1.14 8.56 -3.92
CA LEU A 121 1.74 9.67 -3.18
C LEU A 121 2.43 10.63 -4.14
N LYS A 122 2.04 11.89 -4.04
CA LYS A 122 2.61 12.94 -4.90
C LYS A 122 3.11 14.13 -4.11
#